data_74ecc4312710dc21c0aa6006f59ef126
#
_entry.id   74ecc4312710dc21c0aa6006f59ef126
#
_cell.length_a   1.000
_cell.length_b   1.000
_cell.length_c   1.000
_cell.angle_alpha   90.00
_cell.angle_beta   90.00
_cell.angle_gamma   90.00
#
_symmetry.space_group_name_H-M   'P 1'
#
loop_
_entity.id
_entity.type
_entity.pdbx_description
1 polymer ?
#
loop_
_entity_poly.entity_id
_entity_poly.type
_entity_poly.pdbx_seq_one_letter_code
_entity_poly.pdbx_strand_id
1 'polypeptide(L)'
;MNTLLGWVHELGGNYVRLAHYPHDERMTRLADRMGILVWSEIPVYWAVEFDNPAVLAKAEQQLHEMIRRDRDKASIVLWSVANETPVTPARVEFLKALVAKTHEHVW
;
A
#
# COMPACT_ATOMS: atom_id res chain seq x y z
N MET A 1 14.45 -10.48 3.99
CA MET A 1 14.07 -9.10 4.39
C MET A 1 15.28 -8.21 4.65
N ASN A 2 16.17 -8.60 5.55
CA ASN A 2 17.39 -7.82 5.81
C ASN A 2 18.21 -7.55 4.55
N THR A 3 18.34 -8.55 3.70
CA THR A 3 19.13 -8.43 2.46
C THR A 3 18.57 -7.39 1.51
N LEU A 4 17.23 -7.38 1.30
CA LEU A 4 16.58 -6.42 0.39
C LEU A 4 16.74 -4.98 0.88
N LEU A 5 16.46 -4.73 2.15
CA LEU A 5 16.59 -3.39 2.72
C LEU A 5 18.07 -2.99 2.88
N GLY A 6 18.95 -3.97 3.12
CA GLY A 6 20.38 -3.73 3.12
C GLY A 6 20.90 -3.26 1.76
N TRP A 7 20.36 -3.81 0.67
CA TRP A 7 20.72 -3.37 -0.68
C TRP A 7 20.27 -1.92 -0.95
N VAL A 8 19.12 -1.52 -0.38
CA VAL A 8 18.67 -0.12 -0.48
C VAL A 8 19.73 0.82 0.13
N HIS A 9 20.24 0.47 1.31
CA HIS A 9 21.31 1.25 1.95
C HIS A 9 22.61 1.23 1.14
N GLU A 10 23.01 0.08 0.61
CA GLU A 10 24.22 -0.05 -0.19
C GLU A 10 24.16 0.81 -1.46
N LEU A 11 22.97 0.94 -2.05
CA LEU A 11 22.75 1.79 -3.21
C LEU A 11 22.64 3.29 -2.85
N GLY A 12 22.73 3.63 -1.58
CA GLY A 12 22.57 5.00 -1.10
C GLY A 12 21.12 5.46 -1.01
N GLY A 13 20.17 4.53 -1.09
CA GLY A 13 18.75 4.84 -1.01
C GLY A 13 18.23 4.92 0.42
N ASN A 14 17.13 5.65 0.60
CA ASN A 14 16.44 5.76 1.88
C ASN A 14 14.92 5.60 1.74
N TYR A 15 14.45 5.14 0.59
CA TYR A 15 13.03 5.03 0.27
C TYR A 15 12.78 3.78 -0.54
N VAL A 16 11.69 3.07 -0.26
CA VAL A 16 11.33 1.86 -0.98
C VAL A 16 9.82 1.78 -1.18
N ARG A 17 9.42 1.30 -2.34
CA ARG A 17 8.03 0.94 -2.61
C ARG A 17 7.89 -0.56 -2.43
N LEU A 18 7.05 -0.95 -1.48
CA LEU A 18 6.72 -2.36 -1.27
C LEU A 18 5.52 -2.71 -2.15
N ALA A 19 5.81 -3.06 -3.38
CA ALA A 19 4.82 -3.29 -4.43
C ALA A 19 4.57 -4.80 -4.58
N HIS A 20 3.44 -5.23 -5.09
CA HIS A 20 2.19 -4.50 -5.33
C HIS A 20 1.12 -5.06 -4.39
N TYR A 21 1.48 -5.29 -3.16
CA TYR A 21 0.67 -5.89 -2.11
C TYR A 21 1.32 -5.58 -0.75
N PRO A 22 0.57 -5.67 0.35
CA PRO A 22 1.16 -5.52 1.68
C PRO A 22 2.19 -6.62 1.93
N HIS A 23 3.40 -6.23 2.28
CA HIS A 23 4.45 -7.18 2.63
C HIS A 23 4.30 -7.62 4.09
N ASP A 24 5.09 -8.63 4.50
CA ASP A 24 5.13 -9.10 5.88
C ASP A 24 5.41 -7.92 6.83
N GLU A 25 4.73 -7.90 7.98
CA GLU A 25 4.90 -6.83 8.97
C GLU A 25 6.34 -6.66 9.44
N ARG A 26 7.12 -7.75 9.44
CA ARG A 26 8.54 -7.69 9.79
C ARG A 26 9.32 -6.78 8.83
N MET A 27 8.88 -6.68 7.57
CA MET A 27 9.50 -5.78 6.59
C MET A 27 9.32 -4.31 7.01
N THR A 28 8.11 -3.91 7.38
CA THR A 28 7.84 -2.54 7.81
C THR A 28 8.50 -2.21 9.14
N ARG A 29 8.53 -3.15 10.07
CA ARG A 29 9.28 -3.00 11.33
C ARG A 29 10.77 -2.82 11.09
N LEU A 30 11.32 -3.58 10.16
CA LEU A 30 12.73 -3.47 9.80
C LEU A 30 13.03 -2.13 9.14
N ALA A 31 12.14 -1.66 8.26
CA ALA A 31 12.26 -0.35 7.64
C ALA A 31 12.29 0.77 8.71
N ASP A 32 11.45 0.67 9.73
CA ASP A 32 11.48 1.60 10.86
C ASP A 32 12.85 1.64 11.53
N ARG A 33 13.41 0.46 11.82
CA ARG A 33 14.72 0.37 12.50
C ARG A 33 15.87 0.84 11.63
N MET A 34 15.77 0.67 10.32
CA MET A 34 16.82 1.04 9.37
C MET A 34 16.70 2.48 8.86
N GLY A 35 15.62 3.17 9.21
CA GLY A 35 15.39 4.53 8.75
C GLY A 35 15.04 4.61 7.26
N ILE A 36 14.39 3.58 6.72
CA ILE A 36 13.97 3.55 5.32
C ILE A 36 12.50 3.94 5.23
N LEU A 37 12.19 4.93 4.40
CA LEU A 37 10.82 5.36 4.15
C LEU A 37 10.10 4.38 3.24
N VAL A 38 8.81 4.17 3.46
CA VAL A 38 8.03 3.14 2.76
C VAL A 38 6.78 3.72 2.09
N TRP A 39 6.59 3.34 0.85
CA TRP A 39 5.33 3.44 0.11
C TRP A 39 4.66 2.06 0.21
N SER A 40 3.51 1.99 0.87
CA SER A 40 2.77 0.75 1.10
C SER A 40 1.48 0.72 0.28
N GLU A 41 1.19 -0.41 -0.36
CA GLU A 41 0.02 -0.50 -1.24
C GLU A 41 -0.72 -1.82 -1.17
N ILE A 42 -2.01 -1.80 -1.56
CA ILE A 42 -2.85 -2.99 -1.71
C ILE A 42 -2.79 -3.52 -3.14
N PRO A 43 -3.16 -4.81 -3.38
CA PRO A 43 -2.99 -5.42 -4.70
C PRO A 43 -4.12 -5.06 -5.69
N VAL A 44 -4.25 -3.79 -6.03
CA VAL A 44 -5.14 -3.31 -7.08
C VAL A 44 -4.30 -2.88 -8.26
N TYR A 45 -4.11 -3.79 -9.20
CA TYR A 45 -3.30 -3.52 -10.38
C TYR A 45 -3.89 -4.18 -11.63
N TRP A 46 -3.60 -3.60 -12.80
CA TRP A 46 -4.06 -4.04 -14.11
C TRP A 46 -5.58 -4.14 -14.22
N ALA A 47 -6.11 -5.27 -14.72
CA ALA A 47 -7.55 -5.46 -14.92
C ALA A 47 -8.21 -6.01 -13.66
N VAL A 48 -9.02 -5.18 -13.03
CA VAL A 48 -9.84 -5.52 -11.87
C VAL A 48 -11.30 -5.25 -12.25
N GLU A 49 -12.23 -6.03 -11.74
CA GLU A 49 -13.66 -5.77 -11.94
C GLU A 49 -14.13 -4.60 -11.09
N PHE A 50 -13.84 -3.37 -11.55
CA PHE A 50 -14.11 -2.14 -10.78
C PHE A 50 -15.60 -1.88 -10.53
N ASP A 51 -16.47 -2.44 -11.36
CA ASP A 51 -17.92 -2.31 -11.22
C ASP A 51 -18.56 -3.38 -10.34
N ASN A 52 -17.77 -4.31 -9.79
CA ASN A 52 -18.26 -5.38 -8.92
C ASN A 52 -18.18 -4.95 -7.45
N PRO A 53 -19.32 -4.78 -6.75
CA PRO A 53 -19.31 -4.37 -5.33
C PRO A 53 -18.56 -5.32 -4.41
N ALA A 54 -18.56 -6.63 -4.72
CA ALA A 54 -17.84 -7.61 -3.91
C ALA A 54 -16.32 -7.42 -4.01
N VAL A 55 -15.81 -7.05 -5.19
CA VAL A 55 -14.39 -6.74 -5.40
C VAL A 55 -14.01 -5.48 -4.63
N LEU A 56 -14.85 -4.44 -4.67
CA LEU A 56 -14.62 -3.22 -3.91
C LEU A 56 -14.58 -3.50 -2.40
N ALA A 57 -15.53 -4.28 -1.89
CA ALA A 57 -15.58 -4.63 -0.47
C ALA A 57 -14.31 -5.37 -0.02
N LYS A 58 -13.82 -6.28 -0.87
CA LYS A 58 -12.58 -7.03 -0.60
C LYS A 58 -11.36 -6.10 -0.58
N ALA A 59 -11.29 -5.18 -1.54
CA ALA A 59 -10.20 -4.20 -1.59
C ALA A 59 -10.23 -3.28 -0.36
N GLU A 60 -11.41 -2.82 0.05
CA GLU A 60 -11.57 -2.01 1.26
C GLU A 60 -11.13 -2.78 2.51
N GLN A 61 -11.44 -4.06 2.60
CA GLN A 61 -11.01 -4.90 3.71
C GLN A 61 -9.48 -5.04 3.75
N GLN A 62 -8.85 -5.29 2.61
CA GLN A 62 -7.40 -5.39 2.53
C GLN A 62 -6.72 -4.08 2.91
N LEU A 63 -7.27 -2.97 2.45
CA LEU A 63 -6.78 -1.64 2.78
C LEU A 63 -6.90 -1.36 4.28
N HIS A 64 -8.04 -1.68 4.87
CA HIS A 64 -8.28 -1.53 6.30
C HIS A 64 -7.27 -2.34 7.13
N GLU A 65 -7.05 -3.60 6.76
CA GLU A 65 -6.11 -4.48 7.45
C GLU A 65 -4.68 -3.96 7.36
N MET A 66 -4.27 -3.49 6.18
CA MET A 66 -2.92 -2.93 5.97
C MET A 66 -2.70 -1.69 6.83
N ILE A 67 -3.64 -0.76 6.80
CA ILE A 67 -3.54 0.50 7.55
C ILE A 67 -3.59 0.23 9.05
N ARG A 68 -4.51 -0.61 9.50
CA ARG A 68 -4.64 -0.96 10.92
C ARG A 68 -3.35 -1.58 11.46
N ARG A 69 -2.71 -2.43 10.68
CA ARG A 69 -1.45 -3.06 11.06
C ARG A 69 -0.29 -2.07 11.15
N ASP A 70 -0.21 -1.16 10.17
CA ASP A 70 1.01 -0.36 9.95
C ASP A 70 0.87 1.14 10.21
N ARG A 71 -0.32 1.64 10.58
CA ARG A 71 -0.54 3.09 10.75
C ARG A 71 0.36 3.76 11.78
N ASP A 72 0.85 3.00 12.76
CA ASP A 72 1.72 3.52 13.80
C ASP A 72 3.22 3.38 13.47
N LYS A 73 3.54 2.88 12.28
CA LYS A 73 4.93 2.74 11.84
C LYS A 73 5.42 4.02 11.19
N ALA A 74 6.45 4.62 11.76
CA ALA A 74 6.98 5.90 11.33
C ALA A 74 7.53 5.87 9.90
N SER A 75 7.98 4.71 9.41
CA SER A 75 8.52 4.56 8.07
C SER A 75 7.49 4.73 6.96
N ILE A 76 6.22 4.46 7.22
CA ILE A 76 5.17 4.53 6.20
C ILE A 76 4.83 6.01 5.94
N VAL A 77 5.17 6.49 4.77
CA VAL A 77 4.94 7.89 4.37
C VAL A 77 3.92 8.03 3.26
N LEU A 78 3.53 6.92 2.62
CA LEU A 78 2.57 6.95 1.53
C LEU A 78 1.76 5.66 1.49
N TRP A 79 0.43 5.82 1.42
CA TRP A 79 -0.52 4.73 1.24
C TRP A 79 -1.02 4.75 -0.19
N SER A 80 -0.90 3.64 -0.91
CA SER A 80 -1.30 3.54 -2.31
C SER A 80 -2.44 2.54 -2.48
N VAL A 81 -3.38 2.87 -3.36
CA VAL A 81 -4.60 2.08 -3.58
C VAL A 81 -4.65 1.41 -4.96
N ALA A 82 -3.69 1.68 -5.83
CA ALA A 82 -3.68 1.08 -7.18
C ALA A 82 -2.33 1.20 -7.88
N ASN A 83 -2.14 0.38 -8.91
CA ASN A 83 -0.99 0.43 -9.80
C ASN A 83 -1.41 0.04 -11.22
N GLU A 84 -1.07 0.90 -12.19
CA GLU A 84 -1.26 0.62 -13.62
C GLU A 84 -2.65 0.12 -14.01
N THR A 85 -3.68 0.74 -13.46
CA THR A 85 -5.07 0.38 -13.78
C THR A 85 -5.58 1.11 -15.02
N PRO A 86 -6.47 0.49 -15.84
CA PRO A 86 -7.03 1.16 -17.00
C PRO A 86 -7.93 2.33 -16.61
N VAL A 87 -7.93 3.39 -17.42
CA VAL A 87 -8.71 4.59 -17.14
C VAL A 87 -10.16 4.40 -17.61
N THR A 88 -11.05 4.12 -16.67
CA THR A 88 -12.50 3.97 -16.91
C THR A 88 -13.28 4.70 -15.82
N PRO A 89 -14.57 5.08 -16.06
CA PRO A 89 -15.40 5.68 -15.00
C PRO A 89 -15.55 4.77 -13.78
N ALA A 90 -15.72 3.46 -13.99
CA ALA A 90 -15.83 2.49 -12.90
C ALA A 90 -14.57 2.47 -12.03
N ARG A 91 -13.39 2.52 -12.66
CA ARG A 91 -12.11 2.59 -11.94
C ARG A 91 -12.01 3.86 -11.11
N VAL A 92 -12.41 4.99 -11.65
CA VAL A 92 -12.36 6.28 -10.93
C VAL A 92 -13.24 6.22 -9.67
N GLU A 93 -14.46 5.72 -9.76
CA GLU A 93 -15.35 5.59 -8.61
C GLU A 93 -14.82 4.58 -7.57
N PHE A 94 -14.26 3.46 -8.03
CA PHE A 94 -13.62 2.46 -7.18
C PHE A 94 -12.48 3.08 -6.37
N LEU A 95 -11.58 3.81 -7.04
CA LEU A 95 -10.43 4.44 -6.38
C LEU A 95 -10.84 5.56 -5.43
N LYS A 96 -11.86 6.34 -5.78
CA LYS A 96 -12.42 7.37 -4.87
C LYS A 96 -12.91 6.75 -3.57
N ALA A 97 -13.60 5.61 -3.64
CA ALA A 97 -14.07 4.90 -2.46
C ALA A 97 -12.90 4.44 -1.59
N LEU A 98 -11.85 3.90 -2.20
CA LEU A 98 -10.65 3.46 -1.47
C LEU A 98 -9.91 4.63 -0.83
N VAL A 99 -9.77 5.75 -1.52
CA VAL A 99 -9.13 6.94 -0.98
C VAL A 99 -9.92 7.48 0.22
N ALA A 100 -11.25 7.51 0.14
CA ALA A 100 -12.10 7.90 1.26
C ALA A 100 -11.88 7.00 2.48
N LYS A 101 -11.78 5.68 2.27
CA LYS A 101 -11.47 4.74 3.34
C LYS A 101 -10.09 4.95 3.93
N THR A 102 -9.10 5.28 3.12
CA THR A 102 -7.76 5.61 3.60
C THR A 102 -7.81 6.79 4.57
N HIS A 103 -8.47 7.87 4.19
CA HIS A 103 -8.64 9.03 5.07
C HIS A 103 -9.37 8.69 6.36
N GLU A 104 -10.39 7.84 6.30
CA GLU A 104 -11.15 7.40 7.46
C GLU A 104 -10.29 6.63 8.46
N HIS A 105 -9.38 5.77 7.98
CA HIS A 105 -8.61 4.87 8.85
C HIS A 105 -7.26 5.45 9.31
N VAL A 106 -6.67 6.38 8.56
CA VAL A 106 -5.37 6.97 8.90
C VAL A 106 -5.54 8.14 9.86
N TRP A 107 -6.57 8.94 9.66
CA TRP A 107 -6.85 10.15 10.45
C TRP A 107 -7.93 9.87 11.51
#